data_d1915b0b5add96c90d9630a004e75783
#
_entry.id   d1915b0b5add96c90d9630a004e75783
#
_cell.length_a   1.000
_cell.length_b   1.000
_cell.length_c   1.000
_cell.angle_alpha   90.00
_cell.angle_beta   90.00
_cell.angle_gamma   90.00
#
_symmetry.space_group_name_H-M   'P 1'
#
loop_
_entity.id
_entity.type
_entity.pdbx_description
1 polymer ?
#
loop_
_entity_poly.entity_id
_entity_poly.type
_entity_poly.pdbx_seq_one_letter_code
_entity_poly.pdbx_strand_id
1 'polypeptide(L)'
;MTTNDYRAALQAAAREYEDLGEQRRHIDERLTQLAQTIGTLSRLLGLTPTVPLSITDAVRLAMRSGVPMTPLEVRERLLAIGTDLSAYSNDLAVIHTVLKRLNAAGEVRIIPRPSGKNAYLWASPPRVIALGPEIAEFIRGAGKGPKRSK
;
A
#
# COMPACT_ATOMS: atom_id res chain seq x y z
N MET A 1 -12.23 -3.20 37.31
CA MET A 1 -12.17 -2.46 36.04
C MET A 1 -13.55 -1.88 35.74
N THR A 2 -13.57 -0.58 35.55
CA THR A 2 -14.82 0.14 35.22
C THR A 2 -15.03 0.22 33.71
N THR A 3 -16.23 0.49 33.25
CA THR A 3 -16.53 0.73 31.83
C THR A 3 -15.64 1.86 31.26
N ASN A 4 -15.25 2.81 32.10
CA ASN A 4 -14.38 3.91 31.71
C ASN A 4 -12.94 3.47 31.44
N ASP A 5 -12.46 2.47 32.19
CA ASP A 5 -11.11 1.90 31.98
C ASP A 5 -11.03 1.16 30.64
N TYR A 6 -12.06 0.40 30.30
CA TYR A 6 -12.13 -0.26 28.99
C TYR A 6 -12.20 0.72 27.83
N ARG A 7 -12.92 1.84 28.04
CA ARG A 7 -12.98 2.91 27.03
C ARG A 7 -11.62 3.56 26.80
N ALA A 8 -10.91 3.89 27.86
CA ALA A 8 -9.56 4.46 27.78
C ALA A 8 -8.59 3.48 27.11
N ALA A 9 -8.67 2.20 27.45
CA ALA A 9 -7.85 1.16 26.84
C ALA A 9 -8.12 1.00 25.34
N LEU A 10 -9.39 1.03 24.93
CA LEU A 10 -9.77 0.97 23.50
C LEU A 10 -9.23 2.18 22.72
N GLN A 11 -9.32 3.37 23.30
CA GLN A 11 -8.81 4.59 22.68
C GLN A 11 -7.29 4.54 22.51
N ALA A 12 -6.58 4.09 23.54
CA ALA A 12 -5.12 3.95 23.49
C ALA A 12 -4.69 2.93 22.41
N ALA A 13 -5.34 1.78 22.39
CA ALA A 13 -5.06 0.74 21.38
C ALA A 13 -5.38 1.21 19.95
N ALA A 14 -6.47 1.96 19.77
CA ALA A 14 -6.83 2.49 18.47
C ALA A 14 -5.80 3.52 17.94
N ARG A 15 -5.32 4.41 18.81
CA ARG A 15 -4.27 5.38 18.46
C ARG A 15 -2.97 4.67 18.09
N GLU A 16 -2.54 3.72 18.90
CA GLU A 16 -1.33 2.93 18.61
C GLU A 16 -1.45 2.20 17.27
N TYR A 17 -2.62 1.63 16.98
CA TYR A 17 -2.89 0.98 15.69
C TYR A 17 -2.76 1.93 14.50
N GLU A 18 -3.28 3.14 14.62
CA GLU A 18 -3.19 4.18 13.58
C GLU A 18 -1.73 4.64 13.41
N ASP A 19 -1.01 4.89 14.50
CA ASP A 19 0.40 5.31 14.47
C ASP A 19 1.29 4.23 13.82
N LEU A 20 1.09 2.98 14.16
CA LEU A 20 1.82 1.87 13.55
C LEU A 20 1.49 1.71 12.07
N GLY A 21 0.24 1.93 11.67
CA GLY A 21 -0.18 1.94 10.27
C GLY A 21 0.51 3.05 9.46
N GLU A 22 0.71 4.21 10.06
CA GLU A 22 1.44 5.32 9.43
C GLU A 22 2.93 5.03 9.32
N GLN A 23 3.55 4.52 10.37
CA GLN A 23 4.96 4.08 10.35
C GLN A 23 5.18 3.03 9.27
N ARG A 24 4.26 2.09 9.13
CA ARG A 24 4.31 1.07 8.07
C ARG A 24 4.30 1.70 6.68
N ARG A 25 3.45 2.70 6.42
CA ARG A 25 3.45 3.42 5.13
C ARG A 25 4.80 4.07 4.85
N HIS A 26 5.39 4.77 5.81
CA HIS A 26 6.71 5.38 5.66
C HIS A 26 7.80 4.35 5.35
N ILE A 27 7.76 3.20 6.02
CA ILE A 27 8.69 2.11 5.76
C ILE A 27 8.50 1.56 4.34
N ASP A 28 7.27 1.34 3.90
CA ASP A 28 6.96 0.86 2.56
C ASP A 28 7.43 1.84 1.47
N GLU A 29 7.21 3.13 1.67
CA GLU A 29 7.72 4.20 0.78
C GLU A 29 9.24 4.17 0.71
N ARG A 30 9.92 4.04 1.85
CA ARG A 30 11.37 4.00 1.92
C ARG A 30 11.94 2.76 1.25
N LEU A 31 11.31 1.60 1.44
CA LEU A 31 11.70 0.36 0.76
C LEU A 31 11.58 0.49 -0.76
N THR A 32 10.53 1.12 -1.26
CA THR A 32 10.35 1.38 -2.69
C THR A 32 11.46 2.27 -3.26
N GLN A 33 11.80 3.35 -2.55
CA GLN A 33 12.90 4.24 -2.95
C GLN A 33 14.24 3.51 -2.98
N LEU A 34 14.52 2.70 -1.97
CA LEU A 34 15.75 1.91 -1.90
C LEU A 34 15.83 0.86 -3.01
N ALA A 35 14.72 0.20 -3.33
CA ALA A 35 14.66 -0.75 -4.44
C ALA A 35 15.00 -0.07 -5.78
N GLN A 36 14.48 1.13 -6.02
CA GLN A 36 14.83 1.93 -7.20
C GLN A 36 16.32 2.32 -7.23
N THR A 37 16.85 2.75 -6.09
CA THR A 37 18.26 3.10 -5.95
C THR A 37 19.16 1.91 -6.23
N ILE A 38 18.84 0.75 -5.66
CA ILE A 38 19.58 -0.49 -5.90
C ILE A 38 19.53 -0.88 -7.38
N GLY A 39 18.35 -0.82 -8.02
CA GLY A 39 18.20 -1.11 -9.43
C GLY A 39 19.01 -0.17 -10.32
N THR A 40 19.05 1.11 -10.00
CA THR A 40 19.84 2.11 -10.74
C THR A 40 21.33 1.89 -10.58
N LEU A 41 21.82 1.73 -9.36
CA LEU A 41 23.23 1.51 -9.06
C LEU A 41 23.74 0.19 -9.64
N SER A 42 22.94 -0.86 -9.56
CA SER A 42 23.28 -2.15 -10.16
C SER A 42 23.51 -2.04 -11.66
N ARG A 43 22.63 -1.32 -12.37
CA ARG A 43 22.81 -1.09 -13.81
C ARG A 43 24.06 -0.29 -14.13
N LEU A 44 24.37 0.75 -13.36
CA LEU A 44 25.56 1.55 -13.53
C LEU A 44 26.85 0.75 -13.30
N LEU A 45 26.80 -0.25 -12.42
CA LEU A 45 27.90 -1.17 -12.16
C LEU A 45 27.95 -2.37 -13.11
N GLY A 46 27.02 -2.46 -14.07
CA GLY A 46 26.92 -3.62 -14.96
C GLY A 46 26.48 -4.90 -14.25
N LEU A 47 25.88 -4.78 -13.07
CA LEU A 47 25.36 -5.90 -12.29
C LEU A 47 23.88 -6.13 -12.65
N THR A 48 23.51 -7.41 -12.79
CA THR A 48 22.10 -7.76 -12.88
C THR A 48 21.49 -7.72 -11.46
N PRO A 49 20.45 -6.90 -11.20
CA PRO A 49 19.83 -6.90 -9.89
C PRO A 49 19.19 -8.25 -9.65
N THR A 50 19.76 -9.02 -8.75
CA THR A 50 19.21 -10.32 -8.34
C THR A 50 18.40 -10.17 -7.05
N VAL A 51 17.29 -9.46 -7.15
CA VAL A 51 16.24 -9.64 -6.13
C VAL A 51 15.29 -10.70 -6.68
N PRO A 52 15.30 -11.92 -6.16
CA PRO A 52 14.43 -12.99 -6.66
C PRO A 52 13.01 -12.76 -6.16
N LEU A 53 12.41 -11.66 -6.57
CA LEU A 53 10.99 -11.40 -6.34
C LEU A 53 10.19 -12.09 -7.45
N SER A 54 9.12 -12.77 -7.06
CA SER A 54 8.07 -13.16 -8.01
C SER A 54 7.52 -11.90 -8.68
N ILE A 55 6.99 -12.03 -9.89
CA ILE A 55 6.35 -10.89 -10.58
C ILE A 55 5.24 -10.27 -9.71
N THR A 56 4.51 -11.07 -8.97
CA THR A 56 3.46 -10.60 -8.05
C THR A 56 4.04 -9.74 -6.93
N ASP A 57 5.13 -10.17 -6.31
CA ASP A 57 5.78 -9.42 -5.23
C ASP A 57 6.47 -8.16 -5.77
N ALA A 58 7.02 -8.20 -6.97
CA ALA A 58 7.58 -7.03 -7.63
C ALA A 58 6.49 -5.98 -7.92
N VAL A 59 5.31 -6.41 -8.37
CA VAL A 59 4.15 -5.51 -8.58
C VAL A 59 3.68 -4.93 -7.24
N ARG A 60 3.58 -5.73 -6.19
CA ARG A 60 3.27 -5.22 -4.84
C ARG A 60 4.25 -4.15 -4.40
N LEU A 61 5.54 -4.39 -4.56
CA LEU A 61 6.58 -3.44 -4.21
C LEU A 61 6.44 -2.13 -5.00
N ALA A 62 6.21 -2.22 -6.31
CA ALA A 62 6.01 -1.05 -7.17
C ALA A 62 4.77 -0.23 -6.75
N MET A 63 3.68 -0.91 -6.39
CA MET A 63 2.43 -0.27 -6.00
C MET A 63 2.46 0.39 -4.61
N ARG A 64 3.35 -0.03 -3.74
CA ARG A 64 3.46 0.50 -2.36
C ARG A 64 3.87 1.97 -2.30
N SER A 65 4.35 2.54 -3.38
CA SER A 65 4.62 3.99 -3.47
C SER A 65 3.37 4.86 -3.26
N GLY A 66 2.17 4.27 -3.36
CA GLY A 66 0.91 4.98 -3.17
C GLY A 66 0.52 5.90 -4.31
N VAL A 67 1.24 5.86 -5.43
CA VAL A 67 0.93 6.62 -6.64
C VAL A 67 0.00 5.80 -7.54
N PRO A 68 -1.12 6.35 -8.02
CA PRO A 68 -1.97 5.67 -9.00
C PRO A 68 -1.18 5.42 -10.29
N MET A 69 -1.15 4.18 -10.77
CA MET A 69 -0.42 3.79 -11.97
C MET A 69 -1.28 2.94 -12.90
N THR A 70 -1.16 3.23 -14.19
CA THR A 70 -1.67 2.34 -15.24
C THR A 70 -0.78 1.10 -15.35
N PRO A 71 -1.24 0.00 -15.96
CA PRO A 71 -0.39 -1.18 -16.17
C PRO A 71 0.92 -0.88 -16.90
N LEU A 72 0.91 0.04 -17.85
CA LEU A 72 2.11 0.48 -18.55
C LEU A 72 3.10 1.20 -17.62
N GLU A 73 2.59 2.09 -16.78
CA GLU A 73 3.39 2.79 -15.76
C GLU A 73 3.95 1.81 -14.72
N VAL A 74 3.17 0.79 -14.33
CA VAL A 74 3.66 -0.30 -13.47
C VAL A 74 4.81 -1.05 -14.14
N ARG A 75 4.68 -1.38 -15.43
CA ARG A 75 5.75 -2.01 -16.21
C ARG A 75 7.03 -1.18 -16.19
N GLU A 76 6.92 0.11 -16.45
CA GLU A 76 8.07 1.05 -16.41
C GLU A 76 8.71 1.09 -15.02
N ARG A 77 7.89 1.09 -13.97
CA ARG A 77 8.36 1.05 -12.58
C ARG A 77 9.08 -0.26 -12.26
N LEU A 78 8.57 -1.40 -12.73
CA LEU A 78 9.21 -2.70 -12.55
C LEU A 78 10.59 -2.74 -13.22
N LEU A 79 10.70 -2.20 -14.42
CA LEU A 79 11.99 -2.08 -15.11
C LEU A 79 12.95 -1.15 -14.36
N ALA A 80 12.45 -0.06 -13.78
CA ALA A 80 13.24 0.86 -12.97
C ALA A 80 13.76 0.22 -11.67
N ILE A 81 12.97 -0.65 -11.05
CA ILE A 81 13.38 -1.44 -9.87
C ILE A 81 14.41 -2.51 -10.24
N GLY A 82 14.55 -2.86 -11.52
CA GLY A 82 15.45 -3.90 -11.99
C GLY A 82 14.82 -5.29 -12.06
N THR A 83 13.50 -5.35 -12.15
CA THR A 83 12.79 -6.62 -12.38
C THR A 83 13.10 -7.12 -13.78
N ASP A 84 13.48 -8.40 -13.89
CA ASP A 84 13.68 -9.04 -15.19
C ASP A 84 12.34 -9.50 -15.76
N LEU A 85 11.87 -8.83 -16.80
CA LEU A 85 10.64 -9.16 -17.52
C LEU A 85 10.90 -9.97 -18.80
N SER A 86 12.15 -10.31 -19.10
CA SER A 86 12.54 -10.99 -20.34
C SER A 86 12.00 -12.43 -20.43
N ALA A 87 11.68 -13.04 -19.31
CA ALA A 87 11.08 -14.38 -19.25
C ALA A 87 9.63 -14.43 -19.79
N TYR A 88 8.99 -13.28 -19.95
CA TYR A 88 7.61 -13.18 -20.41
C TYR A 88 7.56 -12.68 -21.85
N SER A 89 6.88 -13.43 -22.72
CA SER A 89 6.64 -13.02 -24.12
C SER A 89 5.73 -11.79 -24.22
N ASN A 90 4.81 -11.64 -23.28
CA ASN A 90 3.92 -10.49 -23.14
C ASN A 90 3.87 -10.06 -21.67
N ASP A 91 4.85 -9.30 -21.27
CA ASP A 91 5.00 -8.82 -19.90
C ASP A 91 3.83 -7.93 -19.44
N LEU A 92 3.29 -7.11 -20.33
CA LEU A 92 2.16 -6.24 -20.04
C LEU A 92 0.89 -7.05 -19.73
N ALA A 93 0.62 -8.14 -20.46
CA ALA A 93 -0.50 -9.03 -20.17
C ALA A 93 -0.37 -9.72 -18.81
N VAL A 94 0.84 -10.12 -18.44
CA VAL A 94 1.13 -10.70 -17.12
C VAL A 94 0.88 -9.68 -16.02
N ILE A 95 1.33 -8.44 -16.20
CA ILE A 95 1.09 -7.34 -15.25
C ILE A 95 -0.40 -7.07 -15.10
N HIS A 96 -1.16 -7.02 -16.19
CA HIS A 96 -2.62 -6.90 -16.14
C HIS A 96 -3.27 -8.02 -15.32
N THR A 97 -2.84 -9.24 -15.51
CA THR A 97 -3.36 -10.40 -14.76
C THR A 97 -3.05 -10.29 -13.27
N VAL A 98 -1.83 -9.90 -12.93
CA VAL A 98 -1.42 -9.69 -11.53
C VAL A 98 -2.24 -8.59 -10.89
N LEU A 99 -2.37 -7.43 -11.54
CA LEU A 99 -3.15 -6.30 -11.01
C LEU A 99 -4.63 -6.67 -10.81
N LYS A 100 -5.22 -7.43 -11.72
CA LYS A 100 -6.60 -7.94 -11.55
C LYS A 100 -6.73 -8.84 -10.33
N ARG A 101 -5.76 -9.72 -10.10
CA ARG A 101 -5.76 -10.59 -8.90
C ARG A 101 -5.58 -9.79 -7.61
N LEU A 102 -4.69 -8.81 -7.61
CA LEU A 102 -4.50 -7.94 -6.45
C LEU A 102 -5.74 -7.09 -6.17
N ASN A 103 -6.45 -6.64 -7.21
CA ASN A 103 -7.72 -5.95 -7.06
C ASN A 103 -8.81 -6.87 -6.49
N ALA A 104 -8.92 -8.09 -6.97
CA ALA A 104 -9.85 -9.08 -6.43
C ALA A 104 -9.56 -9.42 -4.96
N ALA A 105 -8.30 -9.42 -4.56
CA ALA A 105 -7.86 -9.63 -3.18
C ALA A 105 -7.99 -8.37 -2.29
N GLY A 106 -8.38 -7.22 -2.84
CA GLY A 106 -8.50 -5.97 -2.11
C GLY A 106 -7.17 -5.28 -1.80
N GLU A 107 -6.06 -5.73 -2.37
CA GLU A 107 -4.74 -5.13 -2.16
C GLU A 107 -4.52 -3.85 -2.97
N VAL A 108 -5.14 -3.76 -4.14
CA VAL A 108 -5.20 -2.55 -4.96
C VAL A 108 -6.65 -2.26 -5.33
N ARG A 109 -6.94 -1.02 -5.69
CA ARG A 109 -8.24 -0.62 -6.20
C ARG A 109 -8.09 0.15 -7.51
N ILE A 110 -9.11 0.05 -8.34
CA ILE A 110 -9.16 0.70 -9.64
C ILE A 110 -9.62 2.14 -9.46
N ILE A 111 -8.87 3.07 -10.05
CA ILE A 111 -9.23 4.48 -10.15
C ILE A 111 -9.42 4.82 -11.62
N PRO A 112 -10.65 5.14 -12.06
CA PRO A 112 -10.88 5.57 -13.43
C PRO A 112 -10.19 6.92 -13.65
N ARG A 113 -9.51 7.07 -14.79
CA ARG A 113 -8.91 8.32 -15.24
C ARG A 113 -9.72 8.96 -16.36
N PRO A 114 -9.68 10.30 -16.52
CA PRO A 114 -10.36 11.01 -17.62
C PRO A 114 -9.95 10.52 -19.01
N SER A 115 -8.75 9.96 -19.16
CA SER A 115 -8.24 9.38 -20.40
C SER A 115 -8.90 8.06 -20.81
N GLY A 116 -9.83 7.53 -20.00
CA GLY A 116 -10.48 6.24 -20.24
C GLY A 116 -9.64 5.03 -19.82
N LYS A 117 -8.40 5.22 -19.42
CA LYS A 117 -7.53 4.15 -18.91
C LYS A 117 -7.67 4.05 -17.39
N ASN A 118 -7.83 2.84 -16.89
CA ASN A 118 -7.87 2.60 -15.46
C ASN A 118 -6.46 2.64 -14.87
N ALA A 119 -6.30 3.39 -13.78
CA ALA A 119 -5.14 3.33 -12.91
C ALA A 119 -5.45 2.43 -11.72
N TYR A 120 -4.41 1.88 -11.13
CA TYR A 120 -4.48 1.07 -9.91
C TYR A 120 -3.78 1.84 -8.78
N LEU A 121 -4.40 1.83 -7.61
CA LEU A 121 -3.88 2.47 -6.41
C LEU A 121 -3.69 1.40 -5.33
N TRP A 122 -2.55 1.44 -4.66
CA TRP A 122 -2.32 0.58 -3.49
C TRP A 122 -3.39 0.88 -2.44
N ALA A 123 -4.24 -0.10 -2.17
CA ALA A 123 -5.10 -0.06 -1.02
C ALA A 123 -4.27 -0.50 0.18
N SER A 124 -4.32 0.26 1.28
CA SER A 124 -3.78 -0.26 2.52
C SER A 124 -4.35 -1.66 2.75
N PRO A 125 -3.53 -2.66 3.11
CA PRO A 125 -4.05 -3.99 3.35
C PRO A 125 -5.27 -3.88 4.28
N PRO A 126 -6.28 -4.72 4.07
CA PRO A 126 -7.46 -4.69 4.92
C PRO A 126 -6.98 -4.66 6.36
N ARG A 127 -7.39 -3.67 7.11
CA ARG A 127 -7.09 -3.60 8.53
C ARG A 127 -7.52 -4.94 9.11
N VAL A 128 -6.63 -5.62 9.78
CA VAL A 128 -6.90 -6.94 10.39
C VAL A 128 -8.10 -6.86 11.34
N ILE A 129 -8.38 -5.66 11.82
CA ILE A 129 -9.60 -5.31 12.53
C ILE A 129 -10.30 -4.21 11.73
N ALA A 130 -11.36 -4.57 11.03
CA ALA A 130 -12.29 -3.57 10.52
C ALA A 130 -12.93 -2.90 11.74
N LEU A 131 -12.46 -1.70 12.06
CA LEU A 131 -13.16 -0.86 13.02
C LEU A 131 -14.52 -0.54 12.39
N GLY A 132 -15.57 -1.18 12.88
CA GLY A 132 -16.93 -0.89 12.44
C GLY A 132 -17.28 0.58 12.65
N PRO A 133 -18.30 1.11 11.95
CA PRO A 133 -18.67 2.52 12.04
C PRO A 133 -18.95 2.98 13.47
N GLU A 134 -19.49 2.12 14.31
CA GLU A 134 -19.74 2.40 15.72
C GLU A 134 -18.46 2.67 16.52
N ILE A 135 -17.41 1.87 16.29
CA ILE A 135 -16.12 2.07 16.96
C ILE A 135 -15.44 3.33 16.42
N ALA A 136 -15.51 3.57 15.11
CA ALA A 136 -14.95 4.77 14.50
C ALA A 136 -15.65 6.06 15.01
N GLU A 137 -16.96 6.04 15.19
CA GLU A 137 -17.70 7.15 15.80
C GLU A 137 -17.36 7.35 17.27
N PHE A 138 -17.24 6.26 18.00
CA PHE A 138 -16.86 6.29 19.41
C PHE A 138 -15.48 6.94 19.61
N ILE A 139 -14.50 6.61 18.76
CA ILE A 139 -13.15 7.19 18.80
C ILE A 139 -13.20 8.68 18.43
N ARG A 140 -13.99 9.07 17.44
CA ARG A 140 -14.17 10.47 17.03
C ARG A 140 -14.91 11.30 18.08
N GLY A 141 -15.90 10.71 18.76
CA GLY A 141 -16.70 11.37 19.79
C GLY A 141 -15.94 11.65 21.10
N ALA A 142 -14.85 10.93 21.36
CA ALA A 142 -14.06 11.08 22.57
C ALA A 142 -13.22 12.38 22.61
N GLY A 143 -13.11 13.10 21.48
CA GLY A 143 -12.47 14.41 21.42
C GLY A 143 -13.36 15.58 21.87
N LYS A 144 -14.67 15.34 22.05
CA LYS A 144 -15.60 16.32 22.61
C LYS A 144 -15.82 15.99 24.07
N GLY A 145 -14.99 16.57 24.93
CA GLY A 145 -15.28 16.57 26.37
C GLY A 145 -16.67 17.10 26.63
N PRO A 146 -17.29 16.71 27.76
CA PRO A 146 -18.63 17.18 28.11
C PRO A 146 -18.62 18.70 28.09
N LYS A 147 -19.50 19.28 27.27
CA LYS A 147 -19.77 20.72 27.38
C LYS A 147 -20.21 20.95 28.82
N ARG A 148 -19.34 21.62 29.59
CA ARG A 148 -19.79 22.15 30.87
C ARG A 148 -20.94 23.08 30.56
N SER A 149 -22.16 22.63 30.82
CA SER A 149 -23.30 23.53 30.91
C SER A 149 -23.05 24.47 32.09
N LYS A 150 -22.98 25.75 31.77
CA LYS A 150 -23.07 26.76 32.84
C LYS A 150 -24.44 26.76 33.45
#